data_781df62c298fcbd136bc30be223b9179
#
_entry.id   781df62c298fcbd136bc30be223b9179
#
_cell.length_a   1.000
_cell.length_b   1.000
_cell.length_c   1.000
_cell.angle_alpha   90.00
_cell.angle_beta   90.00
_cell.angle_gamma   90.00
#
_symmetry.space_group_name_H-M   'P 1'
#
loop_
_entity.id
_entity.type
_entity.pdbx_description
1 polymer ?
#
loop_
_entity_poly.entity_id
_entity_poly.type
_entity_poly.pdbx_seq_one_letter_code
_entity_poly.pdbx_strand_id
1 'polypeptide(L)'
;MSIIYEFAKLVYSKKIRQVDAVTQIQPKLIEWKFNSNSFVVFCAALRHMLNGTKHTRGISTDLRAFYLEKIYEDFGATQLKIALDAYMKHIEYYENKHHTHRLIEREIYCKFSEKINNALVPQEEIEGLKDLKENETYYEGGFEQVIINKYSRSSLARQKCIDKFGAKCAVCNFSLNN
;
A
#
# COMPACT_ATOMS: atom_id res chain seq x y z
N MET A 1 -19.90 4.25 5.06
CA MET A 1 -18.96 3.79 4.00
C MET A 1 -19.37 2.45 3.40
N SER A 2 -19.78 1.47 4.20
CA SER A 2 -20.14 0.12 3.71
C SER A 2 -21.20 0.14 2.59
N ILE A 3 -22.31 0.85 2.76
CA ILE A 3 -23.35 0.98 1.73
C ILE A 3 -22.80 1.53 0.41
N ILE A 4 -21.92 2.52 0.47
CA ILE A 4 -21.30 3.12 -0.73
C ILE A 4 -20.48 2.07 -1.50
N TYR A 5 -19.69 1.28 -0.77
CA TYR A 5 -18.87 0.22 -1.35
C TYR A 5 -19.72 -0.87 -2.01
N GLU A 6 -20.76 -1.35 -1.31
CA GLU A 6 -21.64 -2.39 -1.86
C GLU A 6 -22.32 -1.95 -3.14
N PHE A 7 -22.87 -0.74 -3.19
CA PHE A 7 -23.47 -0.21 -4.42
C PHE A 7 -22.43 0.02 -5.52
N ALA A 8 -21.23 0.50 -5.19
CA ALA A 8 -20.16 0.66 -6.17
C ALA A 8 -19.70 -0.71 -6.75
N LYS A 9 -19.68 -1.76 -5.92
CA LYS A 9 -19.41 -3.14 -6.34
C LYS A 9 -20.51 -3.69 -7.29
N LEU A 10 -21.77 -3.41 -6.99
CA LEU A 10 -22.89 -3.78 -7.88
C LEU A 10 -22.79 -3.08 -9.23
N VAL A 11 -22.42 -1.81 -9.25
CA VAL A 11 -22.19 -1.06 -10.51
C VAL A 11 -20.98 -1.63 -11.26
N TYR A 12 -19.87 -1.93 -10.57
CA TYR A 12 -18.69 -2.53 -11.19
C TYR A 12 -19.00 -3.88 -11.84
N SER A 13 -19.74 -4.72 -11.14
CA SER A 13 -20.16 -6.05 -11.65
C SER A 13 -21.31 -5.98 -12.69
N LYS A 14 -21.73 -4.78 -13.10
CA LYS A 14 -22.83 -4.52 -14.05
C LYS A 14 -24.18 -5.11 -13.62
N LYS A 15 -24.38 -5.36 -12.34
CA LYS A 15 -25.66 -5.86 -11.79
C LYS A 15 -26.70 -4.75 -11.71
N ILE A 16 -26.28 -3.51 -11.54
CA ILE A 16 -27.15 -2.34 -11.59
C ILE A 16 -26.48 -1.22 -12.41
N ARG A 17 -27.28 -0.33 -13.02
CA ARG A 17 -26.76 0.87 -13.66
C ARG A 17 -26.41 1.90 -12.60
N GLN A 18 -25.41 2.73 -12.85
CA GLN A 18 -24.95 3.75 -11.91
C GLN A 18 -26.07 4.75 -11.51
N VAL A 19 -26.96 5.08 -12.44
CA VAL A 19 -28.11 5.97 -12.18
C VAL A 19 -29.08 5.32 -11.19
N ASP A 20 -29.39 4.04 -11.39
CA ASP A 20 -30.29 3.29 -10.51
C ASP A 20 -29.67 3.13 -9.11
N ALA A 21 -28.34 2.94 -9.03
CA ALA A 21 -27.63 2.90 -7.78
C ALA A 21 -27.73 4.23 -6.99
N VAL A 22 -27.60 5.37 -7.68
CA VAL A 22 -27.78 6.71 -7.06
C VAL A 22 -29.18 6.84 -6.46
N THR A 23 -30.20 6.48 -7.21
CA THR A 23 -31.60 6.56 -6.76
C THR A 23 -31.87 5.69 -5.53
N GLN A 24 -31.26 4.49 -5.49
CA GLN A 24 -31.44 3.55 -4.37
C GLN A 24 -30.62 3.90 -3.13
N ILE A 25 -29.45 4.53 -3.29
CA ILE A 25 -28.56 4.87 -2.18
C ILE A 25 -28.97 6.21 -1.52
N GLN A 26 -29.49 7.14 -2.29
CA GLN A 26 -29.81 8.49 -1.82
C GLN A 26 -30.71 8.51 -0.58
N PRO A 27 -31.84 7.77 -0.49
CA PRO A 27 -32.68 7.76 0.70
C PRO A 27 -31.99 7.14 1.92
N LYS A 28 -30.98 6.28 1.73
CA LYS A 28 -30.23 5.62 2.80
C LYS A 28 -29.12 6.50 3.41
N LEU A 29 -28.77 7.59 2.73
CA LEU A 29 -27.68 8.49 3.09
C LEU A 29 -28.16 9.95 3.32
N ILE A 30 -29.43 10.15 3.63
CA ILE A 30 -30.01 11.48 3.86
C ILE A 30 -29.25 12.28 4.92
N GLU A 31 -28.87 11.64 6.02
CA GLU A 31 -28.13 12.27 7.12
C GLU A 31 -26.72 12.76 6.71
N TRP A 32 -26.16 12.20 5.66
CA TRP A 32 -24.78 12.49 5.22
C TRP A 32 -24.69 13.58 4.15
N LYS A 33 -25.80 14.28 3.84
CA LYS A 33 -25.87 15.25 2.74
C LYS A 33 -25.23 14.70 1.46
N PHE A 34 -25.58 13.46 1.13
CA PHE A 34 -24.95 12.70 0.04
C PHE A 34 -25.14 13.41 -1.30
N ASN A 35 -24.01 13.63 -1.99
CA ASN A 35 -24.00 14.19 -3.34
C ASN A 35 -23.86 13.06 -4.36
N SER A 36 -24.84 12.98 -5.28
CA SER A 36 -24.85 11.99 -6.36
C SER A 36 -23.60 12.02 -7.24
N ASN A 37 -23.05 13.22 -7.50
CA ASN A 37 -21.80 13.37 -8.23
C ASN A 37 -20.61 12.76 -7.51
N SER A 38 -20.58 12.79 -6.18
CA SER A 38 -19.54 12.13 -5.38
C SER A 38 -19.62 10.62 -5.56
N PHE A 39 -20.80 10.04 -5.64
CA PHE A 39 -20.95 8.60 -5.86
C PHE A 39 -20.37 8.14 -7.20
N VAL A 40 -20.54 8.93 -8.27
CA VAL A 40 -19.89 8.67 -9.56
C VAL A 40 -18.38 8.56 -9.43
N VAL A 41 -17.78 9.46 -8.64
CA VAL A 41 -16.33 9.44 -8.35
C VAL A 41 -15.94 8.22 -7.52
N PHE A 42 -16.77 7.83 -6.56
CA PHE A 42 -16.53 6.65 -5.71
C PHE A 42 -16.57 5.35 -6.52
N CYS A 43 -17.55 5.20 -7.42
CA CYS A 43 -17.61 4.06 -8.34
C CYS A 43 -16.40 4.02 -9.29
N ALA A 44 -16.00 5.18 -9.82
CA ALA A 44 -14.81 5.28 -10.66
C ALA A 44 -13.53 4.90 -9.91
N ALA A 45 -13.37 5.37 -8.67
CA ALA A 45 -12.22 5.03 -7.83
C ALA A 45 -12.14 3.52 -7.59
N LEU A 46 -13.23 2.86 -7.18
CA LEU A 46 -13.28 1.42 -6.98
C LEU A 46 -12.93 0.67 -8.26
N ARG A 47 -13.50 1.05 -9.40
CA ARG A 47 -13.21 0.44 -10.70
C ARG A 47 -11.72 0.54 -11.06
N HIS A 48 -11.10 1.70 -10.86
CA HIS A 48 -9.68 1.89 -11.14
C HIS A 48 -8.81 1.06 -10.22
N MET A 49 -9.15 0.96 -8.93
CA MET A 49 -8.44 0.10 -7.98
C MET A 49 -8.54 -1.36 -8.35
N LEU A 50 -9.73 -1.86 -8.71
CA LEU A 50 -9.92 -3.25 -9.11
C LEU A 50 -9.24 -3.61 -10.43
N ASN A 51 -9.09 -2.64 -11.35
CA ASN A 51 -8.46 -2.83 -12.65
C ASN A 51 -6.96 -2.48 -12.69
N GLY A 52 -6.35 -2.04 -11.59
CA GLY A 52 -4.93 -1.66 -11.55
C GLY A 52 -4.59 -0.38 -12.35
N THR A 53 -5.59 0.46 -12.63
CA THR A 53 -5.44 1.64 -13.50
C THR A 53 -5.37 2.94 -12.71
N LYS A 54 -4.67 3.94 -13.26
CA LYS A 54 -4.52 5.26 -12.63
C LYS A 54 -5.86 5.98 -12.49
N HIS A 55 -6.15 6.49 -11.30
CA HIS A 55 -7.29 7.33 -10.99
C HIS A 55 -6.85 8.78 -10.76
N THR A 56 -7.48 9.75 -11.42
CA THR A 56 -7.08 11.16 -11.39
C THR A 56 -7.96 12.05 -10.51
N ARG A 57 -9.09 11.54 -10.02
CA ARG A 57 -9.97 12.25 -9.09
C ARG A 57 -9.75 11.72 -7.66
N GLY A 58 -9.67 12.64 -6.69
CA GLY A 58 -9.51 12.27 -5.29
C GLY A 58 -10.81 11.77 -4.66
N ILE A 59 -10.68 10.77 -3.80
CA ILE A 59 -11.62 10.43 -2.75
C ILE A 59 -10.92 10.63 -1.42
N SER A 60 -11.67 10.72 -0.31
CA SER A 60 -11.03 10.85 1.01
C SER A 60 -10.11 9.67 1.30
N THR A 61 -9.06 9.94 2.07
CA THR A 61 -8.10 8.91 2.52
C THR A 61 -8.78 7.79 3.27
N ASP A 62 -9.76 8.12 4.14
CA ASP A 62 -10.52 7.13 4.91
C ASP A 62 -11.34 6.21 4.02
N LEU A 63 -12.03 6.77 3.00
CA LEU A 63 -12.79 5.96 2.06
C LEU A 63 -11.88 5.06 1.23
N ARG A 64 -10.68 5.54 0.90
CA ARG A 64 -9.70 4.76 0.17
C ARG A 64 -9.14 3.60 1.00
N ALA A 65 -8.77 3.87 2.25
CA ALA A 65 -8.34 2.83 3.19
C ALA A 65 -9.45 1.78 3.39
N PHE A 66 -10.70 2.23 3.53
CA PHE A 66 -11.85 1.35 3.61
C PHE A 66 -12.03 0.49 2.35
N TYR A 67 -11.83 1.05 1.14
CA TYR A 67 -11.89 0.28 -0.10
C TYR A 67 -10.78 -0.77 -0.17
N LEU A 68 -9.56 -0.44 0.21
CA LEU A 68 -8.44 -1.40 0.24
C LEU A 68 -8.74 -2.56 1.19
N GLU A 69 -9.28 -2.27 2.39
CA GLU A 69 -9.68 -3.31 3.33
C GLU A 69 -10.75 -4.24 2.75
N LYS A 70 -11.80 -3.65 2.16
CA LYS A 70 -12.91 -4.41 1.55
C LYS A 70 -12.48 -5.19 0.31
N ILE A 71 -11.56 -4.66 -0.49
CA ILE A 71 -10.97 -5.39 -1.62
C ILE A 71 -10.19 -6.61 -1.12
N TYR A 72 -9.45 -6.46 -0.02
CA TYR A 72 -8.74 -7.58 0.58
C TYR A 72 -9.72 -8.66 1.10
N GLU A 73 -10.77 -8.26 1.81
CA GLU A 73 -11.79 -9.17 2.35
C GLU A 73 -12.54 -9.92 1.24
N ASP A 74 -12.95 -9.21 0.17
CA ASP A 74 -13.81 -9.76 -0.88
C ASP A 74 -13.04 -10.54 -1.96
N PHE A 75 -11.78 -10.14 -2.25
CA PHE A 75 -11.03 -10.64 -3.41
C PHE A 75 -9.63 -11.17 -3.07
N GLY A 76 -9.19 -11.05 -1.81
CA GLY A 76 -7.91 -11.57 -1.33
C GLY A 76 -6.69 -10.74 -1.68
N ALA A 77 -5.51 -11.27 -1.31
CA ALA A 77 -4.21 -10.57 -1.39
C ALA A 77 -3.81 -10.21 -2.83
N THR A 78 -4.07 -11.08 -3.79
CA THR A 78 -3.73 -10.83 -5.21
C THR A 78 -4.46 -9.61 -5.76
N GLN A 79 -5.74 -9.47 -5.47
CA GLN A 79 -6.52 -8.32 -5.91
C GLN A 79 -6.15 -7.05 -5.15
N LEU A 80 -5.82 -7.16 -3.87
CA LEU A 80 -5.30 -6.04 -3.08
C LEU A 80 -3.99 -5.51 -3.68
N LYS A 81 -3.08 -6.38 -4.15
CA LYS A 81 -1.84 -5.97 -4.82
C LYS A 81 -2.14 -5.11 -6.06
N ILE A 82 -3.08 -5.54 -6.90
CA ILE A 82 -3.52 -4.78 -8.09
C ILE A 82 -4.08 -3.41 -7.68
N ALA A 83 -4.88 -3.37 -6.61
CA ALA A 83 -5.46 -2.12 -6.10
C ALA A 83 -4.38 -1.18 -5.53
N LEU A 84 -3.34 -1.71 -4.89
CA LEU A 84 -2.20 -0.93 -4.40
C LEU A 84 -1.37 -0.36 -5.54
N ASP A 85 -1.16 -1.10 -6.63
CA ASP A 85 -0.49 -0.56 -7.83
C ASP A 85 -1.25 0.62 -8.42
N ALA A 86 -2.59 0.52 -8.49
CA ALA A 86 -3.45 1.64 -8.90
C ALA A 86 -3.34 2.83 -7.94
N TYR A 87 -3.27 2.56 -6.63
CA TYR A 87 -3.13 3.58 -5.60
C TYR A 87 -1.79 4.30 -5.66
N MET A 88 -0.69 3.58 -5.86
CA MET A 88 0.62 4.20 -6.04
C MET A 88 0.65 5.12 -7.25
N LYS A 89 0.12 4.67 -8.41
CA LYS A 89 -0.02 5.52 -9.61
C LYS A 89 -0.84 6.78 -9.36
N HIS A 90 -1.83 6.72 -8.46
CA HIS A 90 -2.62 7.88 -8.05
C HIS A 90 -1.81 8.83 -7.16
N ILE A 91 -1.06 8.31 -6.18
CA ILE A 91 -0.19 9.11 -5.30
C ILE A 91 0.83 9.88 -6.14
N GLU A 92 1.57 9.17 -6.99
CA GLU A 92 2.58 9.76 -7.88
C GLU A 92 1.99 10.83 -8.81
N TYR A 93 0.80 10.58 -9.36
CA TYR A 93 0.11 11.59 -10.18
C TYR A 93 -0.16 12.89 -9.42
N TYR A 94 -0.63 12.81 -8.17
CA TYR A 94 -0.90 13.99 -7.36
C TYR A 94 0.36 14.68 -6.87
N GLU A 95 1.37 13.94 -6.47
CA GLU A 95 2.67 14.47 -6.06
C GLU A 95 3.33 15.24 -7.20
N ASN A 96 3.36 14.66 -8.40
CA ASN A 96 3.92 15.32 -9.59
C ASN A 96 3.11 16.55 -10.02
N LYS A 97 1.78 16.48 -9.95
CA LYS A 97 0.91 17.57 -10.38
C LYS A 97 0.94 18.77 -9.44
N HIS A 98 1.07 18.53 -8.13
CA HIS A 98 0.98 19.58 -7.12
C HIS A 98 2.31 19.90 -6.43
N HIS A 99 3.39 19.21 -6.82
CA HIS A 99 4.74 19.35 -6.23
C HIS A 99 4.72 19.19 -4.69
N THR A 100 3.92 18.25 -4.19
CA THR A 100 3.72 18.00 -2.75
C THR A 100 3.92 16.53 -2.45
N HIS A 101 4.31 16.21 -1.22
CA HIS A 101 4.39 14.82 -0.75
C HIS A 101 3.09 14.42 -0.06
N ARG A 102 2.55 13.29 -0.45
CA ARG A 102 1.31 12.71 0.09
C ARG A 102 1.62 11.69 1.21
N LEU A 103 2.13 12.19 2.33
CA LEU A 103 2.63 11.34 3.41
C LEU A 103 1.59 10.37 3.96
N ILE A 104 0.37 10.85 4.23
CA ILE A 104 -0.72 10.02 4.76
C ILE A 104 -1.10 8.90 3.78
N GLU A 105 -1.20 9.21 2.49
CA GLU A 105 -1.50 8.22 1.46
C GLU A 105 -0.37 7.19 1.31
N ARG A 106 0.88 7.61 1.44
CA ARG A 106 2.03 6.70 1.42
C ARG A 106 2.07 5.80 2.65
N GLU A 107 1.71 6.31 3.83
CA GLU A 107 1.57 5.51 5.04
C GLU A 107 0.50 4.43 4.90
N ILE A 108 -0.68 4.78 4.37
CA ILE A 108 -1.74 3.82 4.06
C ILE A 108 -1.24 2.75 3.08
N TYR A 109 -0.54 3.17 2.02
CA TYR A 109 0.05 2.24 1.05
C TYR A 109 1.02 1.25 1.72
N CYS A 110 1.94 1.73 2.56
CA CYS A 110 2.90 0.89 3.28
C CYS A 110 2.18 -0.13 4.18
N LYS A 111 1.21 0.32 4.98
CA LYS A 111 0.42 -0.56 5.85
C LYS A 111 -0.23 -1.73 5.11
N PHE A 112 -0.86 -1.46 3.95
CA PHE A 112 -1.50 -2.52 3.19
C PHE A 112 -0.51 -3.38 2.40
N SER A 113 0.65 -2.85 2.02
CA SER A 113 1.74 -3.63 1.42
C SER A 113 2.33 -4.64 2.41
N GLU A 114 2.55 -4.23 3.66
CA GLU A 114 2.97 -5.13 4.74
C GLU A 114 1.93 -6.24 5.00
N LYS A 115 0.64 -5.89 4.96
CA LYS A 115 -0.45 -6.86 5.11
C LYS A 115 -0.41 -7.96 4.02
N ILE A 116 -0.08 -7.59 2.77
CA ILE A 116 0.10 -8.55 1.68
C ILE A 116 1.33 -9.43 1.94
N ASN A 117 2.47 -8.83 2.30
CA ASN A 117 3.69 -9.55 2.54
C ASN A 117 3.51 -10.60 3.64
N ASN A 118 2.86 -10.22 4.75
CA ASN A 118 2.57 -11.13 5.85
C ASN A 118 1.57 -12.24 5.46
N ALA A 119 0.67 -11.99 4.50
CA ALA A 119 -0.29 -12.98 4.04
C ALA A 119 0.30 -13.96 3.00
N LEU A 120 1.39 -13.57 2.33
CA LEU A 120 2.05 -14.35 1.28
C LEU A 120 3.27 -15.13 1.81
N VAL A 121 3.78 -14.81 3.01
CA VAL A 121 4.83 -15.61 3.65
C VAL A 121 4.17 -16.87 4.24
N PRO A 122 4.55 -18.09 3.80
CA PRO A 122 4.07 -19.32 4.42
C PRO A 122 4.45 -19.31 5.91
N GLN A 123 3.51 -19.61 6.79
CA GLN A 123 3.76 -19.67 8.25
C GLN A 123 4.78 -20.76 8.62
N GLU A 124 5.14 -21.62 7.70
CA GLU A 124 6.12 -22.71 7.92
C GLU A 124 7.55 -22.21 8.13
N GLU A 125 7.90 -20.99 7.70
CA GLU A 125 9.26 -20.44 7.92
C GLU A 125 9.49 -19.80 9.30
N ILE A 126 8.44 -19.57 10.10
CA ILE A 126 8.58 -18.97 11.44
C ILE A 126 8.72 -20.05 12.53
N GLU A 127 8.34 -21.28 12.29
CA GLU A 127 8.53 -22.38 13.26
C GLU A 127 9.97 -22.91 13.38
N GLY A 128 10.84 -22.58 12.42
CA GLY A 128 12.26 -22.99 12.42
C GLY A 128 13.14 -22.32 13.50
N LEU A 129 12.62 -21.33 14.24
CA LEU A 129 13.36 -20.62 15.29
C LEU A 129 12.99 -21.07 16.72
N LYS A 130 12.26 -22.17 16.88
CA LYS A 130 12.01 -22.76 18.20
C LYS A 130 13.14 -23.68 18.61
N ASP A 131 13.88 -23.22 19.60
CA ASP A 131 14.74 -23.98 20.50
C ASP A 131 15.91 -24.74 19.87
N LEU A 132 17.04 -24.04 19.76
CA LEU A 132 18.35 -24.67 19.69
C LEU A 132 18.53 -25.57 20.94
N LYS A 133 18.41 -26.88 20.76
CA LYS A 133 18.79 -27.83 21.81
C LYS A 133 20.29 -27.89 21.95
N GLU A 134 20.80 -27.78 23.15
CA GLU A 134 22.24 -27.64 23.50
C GLU A 134 23.16 -28.79 23.04
N ASN A 135 22.71 -29.76 22.23
CA ASN A 135 23.53 -30.91 21.83
C ASN A 135 23.36 -31.35 20.36
N GLU A 136 23.04 -30.46 19.45
CA GLU A 136 23.00 -30.80 18.02
C GLU A 136 24.22 -30.24 17.28
N THR A 137 24.89 -31.09 16.49
CA THR A 137 26.00 -30.71 15.61
C THR A 137 25.46 -30.03 14.37
N TYR A 138 25.72 -28.73 14.21
CA TYR A 138 25.28 -27.96 13.05
C TYR A 138 26.34 -28.06 11.93
N TYR A 139 25.90 -28.38 10.71
CA TYR A 139 26.75 -28.31 9.52
C TYR A 139 26.67 -26.89 8.94
N GLU A 140 27.78 -26.15 8.96
CA GLU A 140 27.89 -24.88 8.25
C GLU A 140 28.04 -25.15 6.74
N GLY A 141 27.23 -24.49 5.89
CA GLY A 141 27.41 -24.54 4.44
C GLY A 141 26.14 -24.63 3.61
N GLY A 142 24.96 -24.45 4.20
CA GLY A 142 23.70 -24.31 3.44
C GLY A 142 23.66 -22.95 2.69
N PHE A 143 23.51 -22.99 1.35
CA PHE A 143 23.21 -21.78 0.57
C PHE A 143 21.74 -21.47 0.69
N GLU A 144 21.39 -20.39 1.38
CA GLU A 144 20.04 -19.84 1.40
C GLU A 144 20.01 -18.59 0.52
N GLN A 145 19.14 -18.57 -0.50
CA GLN A 145 18.91 -17.36 -1.30
C GLN A 145 18.04 -16.40 -0.50
N VAL A 146 18.68 -15.46 0.19
CA VAL A 146 17.98 -14.37 0.87
C VAL A 146 17.75 -13.25 -0.13
N ILE A 147 16.48 -12.94 -0.46
CA ILE A 147 16.12 -11.75 -1.22
C ILE A 147 16.24 -10.55 -0.29
N ILE A 148 17.41 -9.91 -0.31
CA ILE A 148 17.65 -8.67 0.44
C ILE A 148 17.15 -7.50 -0.40
N ASN A 149 16.23 -6.72 0.12
CA ASN A 149 15.88 -5.41 -0.43
C ASN A 149 17.10 -4.48 -0.31
N LYS A 150 17.87 -4.39 -1.38
CA LYS A 150 19.03 -3.51 -1.45
C LYS A 150 18.56 -2.08 -1.65
N TYR A 151 18.44 -1.32 -0.58
CA TYR A 151 18.25 0.12 -0.69
C TYR A 151 19.46 0.73 -1.39
N SER A 152 19.27 1.31 -2.57
CA SER A 152 20.31 2.06 -3.26
C SER A 152 20.57 3.36 -2.47
N ARG A 153 21.69 3.40 -1.76
CA ARG A 153 22.13 4.64 -1.08
C ARG A 153 22.57 5.64 -2.14
N SER A 154 22.06 6.85 -2.08
CA SER A 154 22.50 7.93 -2.95
C SER A 154 23.98 8.25 -2.68
N SER A 155 24.83 8.04 -3.69
CA SER A 155 26.26 8.38 -3.63
C SER A 155 26.47 9.87 -3.36
N LEU A 156 25.59 10.72 -3.93
CA LEU A 156 25.59 12.16 -3.72
C LEU A 156 25.28 12.56 -2.27
N ALA A 157 24.33 11.88 -1.63
CA ALA A 157 24.00 12.15 -0.23
C ALA A 157 25.15 11.72 0.70
N ARG A 158 25.81 10.60 0.40
CA ARG A 158 27.00 10.14 1.11
C ARG A 158 28.15 11.14 0.99
N GLN A 159 28.41 11.63 -0.23
CA GLN A 159 29.48 12.61 -0.45
C GLN A 159 29.22 13.91 0.31
N LYS A 160 28.00 14.47 0.23
CA LYS A 160 27.64 15.67 1.00
C LYS A 160 27.76 15.49 2.52
N CYS A 161 27.49 14.28 3.03
CA CYS A 161 27.66 13.97 4.45
C CYS A 161 29.15 13.95 4.84
N ILE A 162 30.00 13.33 4.01
CA ILE A 162 31.46 13.29 4.22
C ILE A 162 32.05 14.70 4.13
N ASP A 163 31.63 15.51 3.17
CA ASP A 163 32.11 16.88 2.99
C ASP A 163 31.74 17.78 4.18
N LYS A 164 30.57 17.55 4.78
CA LYS A 164 30.06 18.35 5.90
C LYS A 164 30.61 17.91 7.27
N PHE A 165 30.74 16.60 7.49
CA PHE A 165 31.03 16.03 8.80
C PHE A 165 32.39 15.30 8.87
N GLY A 166 33.08 15.17 7.72
CA GLY A 166 34.32 14.41 7.60
C GLY A 166 34.09 12.90 7.49
N ALA A 167 35.13 12.15 7.16
CA ALA A 167 35.12 10.71 7.02
C ALA A 167 35.42 9.96 8.33
N LYS A 168 35.15 10.56 9.48
CA LYS A 168 35.37 9.96 10.81
C LYS A 168 34.06 9.70 11.54
N CYS A 169 33.99 8.56 12.21
CA CYS A 169 32.85 8.25 13.06
C CYS A 169 32.86 9.13 14.31
N ALA A 170 31.76 9.85 14.56
CA ALA A 170 31.64 10.76 15.71
C ALA A 170 31.61 10.02 17.08
N VAL A 171 31.36 8.68 17.07
CA VAL A 171 31.28 7.89 18.32
C VAL A 171 32.59 7.19 18.64
N CYS A 172 33.25 6.56 17.64
CA CYS A 172 34.45 5.74 17.90
C CYS A 172 35.71 6.25 17.18
N ASN A 173 35.69 7.42 16.54
CA ASN A 173 36.80 8.01 15.78
C ASN A 173 37.36 7.15 14.63
N PHE A 174 36.67 6.06 14.25
CA PHE A 174 37.06 5.24 13.11
C PHE A 174 37.07 6.07 11.82
N SER A 175 38.18 6.00 11.05
CA SER A 175 38.33 6.70 9.78
C SER A 175 37.96 5.78 8.62
N LEU A 176 37.10 6.26 7.69
CA LEU A 176 36.73 5.55 6.46
C LEU A 176 37.78 5.69 5.33
N ASN A 177 38.87 6.42 5.59
CA ASN A 177 39.98 6.58 4.64
C ASN A 177 41.07 5.57 5.01
N ASN A 178 40.91 4.35 4.57
CA ASN A 178 41.97 3.36 4.34
C ASN A 178 41.63 2.56 3.12
#